data_b50095b95504b002e30732cea5c2d35b
#
_entry.id   b50095b95504b002e30732cea5c2d35b
#
_cell.length_a   1.000
_cell.length_b   1.000
_cell.length_c   1.000
_cell.angle_alpha   90.00
_cell.angle_beta   90.00
_cell.angle_gamma   90.00
#
_symmetry.space_group_name_H-M   'P 1'
#
loop_
_entity.id
_entity.type
_entity.pdbx_description
1 polymer ?
#
loop_
_entity_poly.entity_id
_entity_poly.type
_entity_poly.pdbx_seq_one_letter_code
_entity_poly.pdbx_strand_id
1 'polypeptide(L)'
;MIPKIIHYCWFGRNPLPPFAIKCIESWKKYLPEYEIKEWNEDNFDVNLYQYAKEALESRKFAFVTDVVRLYALYTEGGIYMDTD
;
A
#
# COMPACT_ATOMS: atom_id res chain seq x y z
N MET A 1 -9.46 15.34 12.49
CA MET A 1 -8.08 14.87 12.77
C MET A 1 -7.70 13.79 11.79
N ILE A 2 -6.51 13.87 11.22
CA ILE A 2 -6.01 12.85 10.28
C ILE A 2 -5.50 11.66 11.10
N PRO A 3 -5.98 10.44 10.83
CA PRO A 3 -5.46 9.26 11.52
C PRO A 3 -3.96 9.08 11.31
N LYS A 4 -3.27 8.59 12.33
CA LYS A 4 -1.82 8.37 12.28
C LYS A 4 -1.51 6.98 11.71
N ILE A 5 -1.80 6.82 10.42
CA ILE A 5 -1.58 5.58 9.67
C ILE A 5 -0.81 5.92 8.40
N ILE A 6 0.24 5.14 8.14
CA ILE A 6 0.98 5.20 6.88
C ILE A 6 0.61 3.96 6.08
N HIS A 7 0.03 4.16 4.91
CA HIS A 7 -0.33 3.07 4.00
C HIS A 7 0.73 2.93 2.93
N TYR A 8 1.06 1.69 2.58
CA TYR A 8 1.83 1.41 1.38
C TYR A 8 1.31 0.13 0.74
N CYS A 9 1.65 -0.11 -0.51
CA CYS A 9 1.20 -1.27 -1.26
C CYS A 9 2.38 -2.12 -1.69
N TRP A 10 2.22 -3.42 -1.62
CA TRP A 10 3.18 -4.37 -2.17
C TRP A 10 2.44 -5.58 -2.72
N PHE A 11 2.24 -5.61 -4.03
CA PHE A 11 1.53 -6.69 -4.72
C PHE A 11 2.52 -7.55 -5.50
N GLY A 12 2.09 -8.79 -5.85
CA GLY A 12 2.89 -9.73 -6.63
C GLY A 12 3.58 -10.81 -5.81
N ARG A 13 3.42 -10.79 -4.48
CA ARG A 13 3.94 -11.79 -3.54
C ARG A 13 5.46 -11.98 -3.56
N ASN A 14 6.20 -11.03 -4.09
CA ASN A 14 7.64 -11.04 -4.02
C ASN A 14 8.12 -10.46 -2.68
N PRO A 15 9.31 -10.85 -2.18
CA PRO A 15 9.85 -10.22 -0.99
C PRO A 15 10.11 -8.73 -1.20
N LEU A 16 9.98 -7.95 -0.14
CA LEU A 16 10.33 -6.52 -0.20
C LEU A 16 11.82 -6.37 -0.50
N PRO A 17 12.18 -5.56 -1.51
CA PRO A 17 13.59 -5.31 -1.79
C PRO A 17 14.23 -4.44 -0.71
N PRO A 18 15.58 -4.44 -0.61
CA PRO A 18 16.27 -3.68 0.43
C PRO A 18 15.90 -2.18 0.47
N PHE A 19 15.69 -1.54 -0.68
CA PHE A 19 15.34 -0.12 -0.68
C PHE A 19 13.96 0.12 -0.07
N ALA A 20 13.02 -0.77 -0.28
CA ALA A 20 11.67 -0.67 0.30
C ALA A 20 11.74 -0.85 1.82
N ILE A 21 12.53 -1.82 2.29
CA ILE A 21 12.72 -2.06 3.70
C ILE A 21 13.33 -0.83 4.37
N LYS A 22 14.32 -0.19 3.74
CA LYS A 22 14.93 1.04 4.26
C LYS A 22 13.93 2.18 4.36
N CYS A 23 13.04 2.32 3.38
CA CYS A 23 11.99 3.34 3.45
C CYS A 23 11.08 3.10 4.66
N ILE A 24 10.63 1.87 4.85
CA ILE A 24 9.74 1.52 5.95
C ILE A 24 10.44 1.76 7.30
N GLU A 25 11.71 1.38 7.42
CA GLU A 25 12.48 1.61 8.63
C GLU A 25 12.62 3.10 8.93
N SER A 26 12.81 3.94 7.90
CA SER A 26 12.90 5.38 8.09
C SER A 26 11.57 5.95 8.61
N TRP A 27 10.44 5.44 8.12
CA TRP A 27 9.13 5.87 8.63
C TRP A 27 8.98 5.54 10.11
N LYS A 28 9.40 4.34 10.51
CA LYS A 28 9.36 3.95 11.92
C LYS A 28 10.25 4.82 12.78
N LYS A 29 11.40 5.23 12.25
CA LYS A 29 12.35 6.06 12.97
C LYS A 29 11.86 7.49 13.15
N TYR A 30 11.34 8.11 12.08
CA TYR A 30 10.98 9.52 12.08
C TYR A 30 9.50 9.77 12.44
N LEU A 31 8.66 8.75 12.28
CA LEU A 31 7.22 8.84 12.57
C LEU A 31 6.80 7.66 13.47
N PRO A 32 7.40 7.55 14.69
CA PRO A 32 7.16 6.37 15.54
C PRO A 32 5.74 6.26 16.05
N GLU A 33 4.95 7.34 15.99
CA GLU A 33 3.56 7.34 16.42
C GLU A 33 2.61 6.79 15.37
N TYR A 34 3.09 6.59 14.14
CA TYR A 34 2.24 6.14 13.05
C TYR A 34 2.22 4.62 12.97
N GLU A 35 1.02 4.07 12.77
CA GLU A 35 0.86 2.67 12.39
C GLU A 35 1.21 2.53 10.92
N ILE A 36 1.97 1.50 10.56
CA ILE A 36 2.33 1.23 9.17
C ILE A 36 1.51 0.04 8.68
N LYS A 37 0.75 0.26 7.61
CA LYS A 37 -0.14 -0.77 7.06
C LYS A 37 0.25 -1.11 5.63
N GLU A 38 0.59 -2.38 5.41
CA GLU A 38 0.85 -2.91 4.08
C GLU A 38 -0.46 -3.39 3.44
N TRP A 39 -0.69 -2.99 2.20
CA TRP A 39 -1.78 -3.51 1.41
C TRP A 39 -1.23 -4.48 0.38
N ASN A 40 -1.81 -5.66 0.30
CA ASN A 40 -1.40 -6.72 -0.63
C ASN A 40 -2.60 -7.59 -0.99
N GLU A 41 -2.35 -8.69 -1.69
CA GLU A 41 -3.41 -9.60 -2.14
C GLU A 41 -4.18 -10.24 -0.99
N ASP A 42 -3.60 -10.29 0.20
CA ASP A 42 -4.23 -10.96 1.34
C ASP A 42 -5.24 -10.07 2.07
N ASN A 43 -5.09 -8.75 2.02
CA ASN A 43 -5.96 -7.85 2.75
C ASN A 43 -6.74 -6.87 1.88
N PHE A 44 -6.57 -6.90 0.58
CA PHE A 44 -7.38 -6.12 -0.35
C PHE A 44 -8.05 -7.04 -1.36
N ASP A 45 -9.36 -6.99 -1.44
CA ASP A 45 -10.12 -7.79 -2.40
C ASP A 45 -10.14 -7.06 -3.76
N VAL A 46 -9.27 -7.48 -4.67
CA VAL A 46 -9.19 -6.89 -6.01
C VAL A 46 -10.48 -7.10 -6.82
N ASN A 47 -11.31 -8.06 -6.42
CA ASN A 47 -12.58 -8.32 -7.12
C ASN A 47 -13.63 -7.23 -6.87
N LEU A 48 -13.41 -6.34 -5.92
CA LEU A 48 -14.30 -5.19 -5.70
C LEU A 48 -14.32 -4.24 -6.89
N TYR A 49 -13.23 -4.21 -7.66
CA TYR A 49 -13.10 -3.29 -8.80
C TYR A 49 -12.58 -4.06 -10.00
N GLN A 50 -13.32 -4.04 -11.10
CA GLN A 50 -12.93 -4.73 -12.33
C GLN A 50 -11.56 -4.26 -12.82
N TYR A 51 -11.30 -2.96 -12.75
CA TYR A 51 -10.02 -2.39 -13.16
C TYR A 51 -8.85 -2.99 -12.37
N ALA A 52 -8.99 -3.09 -11.04
CA ALA A 52 -7.94 -3.63 -10.19
C ALA A 52 -7.72 -5.13 -10.47
N LYS A 53 -8.79 -5.87 -10.67
CA LYS A 53 -8.72 -7.29 -10.99
C LYS A 53 -7.95 -7.54 -12.28
N GLU A 54 -8.30 -6.81 -13.33
CA GLU A 54 -7.63 -6.95 -14.63
C GLU A 54 -6.18 -6.53 -14.57
N ALA A 55 -5.88 -5.45 -13.83
CA ALA A 55 -4.51 -4.98 -13.66
C ALA A 55 -3.66 -6.01 -12.93
N LEU A 56 -4.19 -6.65 -11.90
CA LEU A 56 -3.47 -7.68 -11.16
C LEU A 56 -3.21 -8.91 -12.02
N GLU A 57 -4.22 -9.37 -12.77
CA GLU A 57 -4.09 -10.52 -13.66
C GLU A 57 -3.02 -10.28 -14.74
N SER A 58 -2.90 -9.03 -15.20
CA SER A 58 -1.89 -8.62 -16.18
C SER A 58 -0.56 -8.24 -15.52
N ARG A 59 -0.44 -8.40 -14.20
CA ARG A 59 0.73 -8.03 -13.38
C ARG A 59 1.14 -6.57 -13.54
N LYS A 60 0.17 -5.69 -13.73
CA LYS A 60 0.39 -4.25 -13.79
C LYS A 60 0.18 -3.65 -12.41
N PHE A 61 1.13 -3.88 -11.53
CA PHE A 61 0.99 -3.57 -10.10
C PHE A 61 0.84 -2.08 -9.80
N ALA A 62 1.42 -1.22 -10.64
CA ALA A 62 1.25 0.23 -10.45
C ALA A 62 -0.22 0.65 -10.57
N PHE A 63 -0.97 0.04 -11.47
CA PHE A 63 -2.39 0.35 -11.63
C PHE A 63 -3.22 -0.20 -10.47
N VAL A 64 -2.85 -1.37 -9.95
CA VAL A 64 -3.50 -1.92 -8.74
C VAL A 64 -3.26 -0.97 -7.57
N THR A 65 -2.04 -0.51 -7.41
CA THR A 65 -1.65 0.41 -6.34
C THR A 65 -2.46 1.70 -6.38
N ASP A 66 -2.72 2.26 -7.59
CA ASP A 66 -3.52 3.47 -7.73
C ASP A 66 -4.92 3.30 -7.14
N VAL A 67 -5.55 2.16 -7.40
CA VAL A 67 -6.89 1.87 -6.86
C VAL A 67 -6.83 1.71 -5.35
N VAL A 68 -5.87 0.93 -4.84
CA VAL A 68 -5.75 0.64 -3.42
C VAL A 68 -5.43 1.90 -2.63
N ARG A 69 -4.58 2.76 -3.15
CA ARG A 69 -4.24 4.03 -2.51
C ARG A 69 -5.49 4.87 -2.25
N LEU A 70 -6.32 5.03 -3.26
CA LEU A 70 -7.56 5.80 -3.12
C LEU A 70 -8.51 5.13 -2.13
N TYR A 71 -8.64 3.81 -2.21
CA TYR A 71 -9.49 3.04 -1.30
C TYR A 71 -9.04 3.20 0.16
N ALA A 72 -7.74 3.05 0.41
CA ALA A 72 -7.20 3.15 1.77
C ALA A 72 -7.42 4.53 2.36
N LEU A 73 -7.13 5.58 1.60
CA LEU A 73 -7.31 6.95 2.08
C LEU A 73 -8.78 7.30 2.29
N TYR A 74 -9.66 6.81 1.42
CA TYR A 74 -11.10 7.06 1.54
C TYR A 74 -11.69 6.34 2.76
N THR A 75 -11.32 5.07 2.98
CA THR A 75 -11.94 4.26 4.04
C THR A 75 -11.30 4.45 5.40
N GLU A 76 -10.00 4.69 5.47
CA GLU A 76 -9.27 4.73 6.74
C GLU A 76 -8.59 6.07 7.02
N GLY A 77 -8.43 6.90 6.02
CA GLY A 77 -7.68 8.15 6.17
C GLY A 77 -6.19 7.88 6.29
N GLY A 78 -5.46 8.86 6.82
CA GLY A 78 -4.02 8.72 7.01
C GLY A 78 -3.21 9.25 5.84
N ILE A 79 -2.01 8.69 5.67
CA ILE A 79 -1.06 9.12 4.65
C ILE A 79 -0.67 7.91 3.80
N TYR A 80 -0.54 8.12 2.49
CA TYR A 80 0.00 7.08 1.61
C TYR A 80 1.43 7.44 1.23
N MET A 81 2.34 6.47 1.36
CA MET A 81 3.73 6.63 0.97
C MET A 81 4.18 5.49 0.06
N ASP A 82 4.95 5.85 -0.98
CA ASP A 82 5.57 4.86 -1.85
C ASP A 82 6.86 4.34 -1.25
N THR A 83 7.21 3.09 -1.58
CA THR A 83 8.43 2.45 -1.09
C THR A 83 9.62 2.62 -2.05
N ASP A 84 9.40 3.24 -3.18
CA ASP A 84 10.46 3.46 -4.18
C ASP A 84 10.87 4.93 -4.31
#